data_b83cedf3961621399979b837bd6b65ef
#
_entry.id   b83cedf3961621399979b837bd6b65ef
#
_cell.length_a   1.000
_cell.length_b   1.000
_cell.length_c   1.000
_cell.angle_alpha   90.00
_cell.angle_beta   90.00
_cell.angle_gamma   90.00
#
_symmetry.space_group_name_H-M   'P 1'
#
loop_
_entity.id
_entity.type
_entity.pdbx_description
1 polymer ?
#
loop_
_entity_poly.entity_id
_entity_poly.type
_entity_poly.pdbx_seq_one_letter_code
_entity_poly.pdbx_strand_id
1 'polypeptide(L)'
;MTTTNKIAAARSSPLLALLLALTACSAAPTQFYTLLPPPSAPQAATPSFQIEVQPVDLPPQVSTPELVVRTGSGEMVPVDTRRWIAPLGDEIRGALSADLSRRLGAHDVYGLPNSVAATGQGVPTWRITVKVQRFESALGAYARVDALWSLRRAGDNMITAACSSSVSETVQPGYPALVEGHQRVVDELAGQIAAALVAAQQGGGLSCPVS
;
A
#
# COMPACT_ATOMS: atom_id res chain seq x y z
N MET A 1 57.52 37.54 -51.44
CA MET A 1 57.54 36.47 -50.43
C MET A 1 56.08 36.24 -50.05
N THR A 2 55.49 35.21 -50.62
CA THR A 2 54.04 34.92 -50.44
C THR A 2 53.94 33.61 -49.68
N THR A 3 53.54 33.64 -48.40
CA THR A 3 53.41 32.46 -47.54
C THR A 3 52.00 31.89 -47.68
N THR A 4 51.88 30.73 -48.30
CA THR A 4 50.61 30.01 -48.51
C THR A 4 50.32 29.17 -47.27
N ASN A 5 49.29 29.52 -46.54
CA ASN A 5 48.82 28.83 -45.34
C ASN A 5 47.91 27.63 -45.76
N LYS A 6 48.40 26.39 -45.64
CA LYS A 6 47.59 25.17 -45.92
C LYS A 6 46.74 24.85 -44.72
N ILE A 7 45.41 25.06 -44.81
CA ILE A 7 44.42 24.60 -43.86
C ILE A 7 44.24 23.11 -44.04
N ALA A 8 44.68 22.32 -43.04
CA ALA A 8 44.48 20.88 -42.97
C ALA A 8 43.00 20.60 -42.60
N ALA A 9 42.23 20.09 -43.54
CA ALA A 9 40.86 19.60 -43.26
C ALA A 9 40.93 18.31 -42.41
N ALA A 10 40.52 18.40 -41.16
CA ALA A 10 40.36 17.27 -40.29
C ALA A 10 39.23 16.37 -40.83
N ARG A 11 39.55 15.22 -41.37
CA ARG A 11 38.59 14.17 -41.73
C ARG A 11 38.07 13.54 -40.45
N SER A 12 36.89 14.01 -39.98
CA SER A 12 36.15 13.38 -38.90
C SER A 12 35.75 11.94 -39.32
N SER A 13 36.32 10.95 -38.64
CA SER A 13 36.12 9.56 -38.93
C SER A 13 34.68 9.15 -38.66
N PRO A 14 33.92 8.60 -39.63
CA PRO A 14 32.51 8.20 -39.44
C PRO A 14 32.35 7.10 -38.34
N LEU A 15 33.44 6.40 -38.00
CA LEU A 15 33.48 5.42 -36.91
C LEU A 15 33.27 6.06 -35.55
N LEU A 16 33.76 7.28 -35.31
CA LEU A 16 33.60 7.97 -34.02
C LEU A 16 32.15 8.45 -33.82
N ALA A 17 31.49 8.85 -34.89
CA ALA A 17 30.05 9.24 -34.86
C ALA A 17 29.14 8.02 -34.61
N LEU A 18 29.48 6.84 -35.10
CA LEU A 18 28.73 5.60 -34.89
C LEU A 18 28.88 5.08 -33.46
N LEU A 19 30.03 5.25 -32.82
CA LEU A 19 30.25 4.86 -31.41
C LEU A 19 29.47 5.74 -30.42
N LEU A 20 29.28 7.03 -30.71
CA LEU A 20 28.46 7.93 -29.87
C LEU A 20 26.94 7.66 -29.96
N ALA A 21 26.46 7.05 -31.04
CA ALA A 21 25.03 6.74 -31.21
C ALA A 21 24.57 5.52 -30.40
N LEU A 22 25.47 4.67 -29.90
CA LEU A 22 25.14 3.47 -29.14
C LEU A 22 24.91 3.70 -27.64
N THR A 23 25.16 4.90 -27.10
CA THR A 23 25.04 5.18 -25.66
C THR A 23 23.67 5.76 -25.25
N ALA A 24 22.72 5.92 -26.16
CA ALA A 24 21.50 6.71 -25.94
C ALA A 24 20.27 5.95 -25.44
N CYS A 25 20.33 4.64 -25.16
CA CYS A 25 19.19 3.85 -24.66
C CYS A 25 19.40 3.36 -23.23
N SER A 26 19.61 4.27 -22.28
CA SER A 26 19.47 3.95 -20.86
C SER A 26 18.03 4.19 -20.44
N ALA A 27 17.19 3.14 -20.40
CA ALA A 27 15.87 3.22 -19.79
C ALA A 27 16.04 3.58 -18.30
N ALA A 28 15.19 4.48 -17.80
CA ALA A 28 15.21 4.83 -16.38
C ALA A 28 14.91 3.57 -15.52
N PRO A 29 15.67 3.32 -14.44
CA PRO A 29 15.47 2.13 -13.62
C PRO A 29 14.09 2.13 -12.97
N THR A 30 13.44 0.99 -12.98
CA THR A 30 12.17 0.79 -12.25
C THR A 30 12.44 0.79 -10.76
N GLN A 31 11.66 1.55 -10.01
CA GLN A 31 11.69 1.58 -8.54
C GLN A 31 10.45 0.87 -7.99
N PHE A 32 10.69 0.02 -6.98
CA PHE A 32 9.65 -0.72 -6.30
C PHE A 32 9.38 -0.11 -4.93
N TYR A 33 8.12 -0.12 -4.54
CA TYR A 33 7.62 0.44 -3.29
C TYR A 33 6.77 -0.57 -2.54
N THR A 34 6.70 -0.44 -1.23
CA THR A 34 5.86 -1.27 -0.36
C THR A 34 5.06 -0.40 0.60
N LEU A 35 3.87 -0.86 0.94
CA LEU A 35 3.02 -0.30 2.01
C LEU A 35 3.33 -0.91 3.37
N LEU A 36 4.09 -2.02 3.42
CA LEU A 36 4.46 -2.66 4.67
C LEU A 36 5.27 -1.70 5.54
N PRO A 37 4.86 -1.49 6.81
CA PRO A 37 5.65 -0.67 7.74
C PRO A 37 7.00 -1.34 8.03
N PRO A 38 8.01 -0.56 8.48
CA PRO A 38 9.24 -1.14 8.96
C PRO A 38 8.98 -2.16 10.09
N PRO A 39 9.79 -3.23 10.20
CA PRO A 39 9.63 -4.22 11.25
C PRO A 39 9.64 -3.57 12.63
N SER A 40 8.63 -3.84 13.44
CA SER A 40 8.59 -3.44 14.86
C SER A 40 9.00 -4.61 15.76
N ALA A 41 9.47 -4.29 16.97
CA ALA A 41 9.83 -5.33 17.94
C ALA A 41 8.63 -6.23 18.25
N PRO A 42 8.84 -7.55 18.39
CA PRO A 42 7.77 -8.48 18.74
C PRO A 42 7.11 -8.10 20.06
N GLN A 43 5.79 -8.05 20.12
CA GLN A 43 5.07 -7.92 21.38
C GLN A 43 5.03 -9.28 22.09
N ALA A 44 5.50 -9.31 23.32
CA ALA A 44 5.60 -10.55 24.13
C ALA A 44 4.27 -10.98 24.80
N ALA A 45 3.14 -10.37 24.45
CA ALA A 45 1.85 -10.69 25.06
C ALA A 45 1.19 -11.90 24.38
N THR A 46 0.64 -12.83 25.20
CA THR A 46 -0.24 -13.87 24.67
C THR A 46 -1.58 -13.23 24.31
N PRO A 47 -1.97 -13.19 23.02
CA PRO A 47 -3.20 -12.53 22.61
C PRO A 47 -4.43 -13.25 23.15
N SER A 48 -5.42 -12.48 23.61
CA SER A 48 -6.71 -13.02 24.08
C SER A 48 -7.65 -13.38 22.92
N PHE A 49 -7.30 -13.02 21.70
CA PHE A 49 -8.04 -13.29 20.46
C PHE A 49 -7.10 -13.27 19.26
N GLN A 50 -7.59 -13.74 18.13
CA GLN A 50 -6.90 -13.75 16.84
C GLN A 50 -7.68 -12.92 15.83
N ILE A 51 -7.01 -12.51 14.76
CA ILE A 51 -7.63 -11.82 13.62
C ILE A 51 -7.40 -12.62 12.34
N GLU A 52 -8.29 -12.46 11.38
CA GLU A 52 -8.16 -12.91 9.98
C GLU A 52 -8.40 -11.72 9.07
N VAL A 53 -7.35 -11.10 8.58
CA VAL A 53 -7.46 -10.04 7.58
C VAL A 53 -7.66 -10.67 6.21
N GLN A 54 -8.87 -10.55 5.66
CA GLN A 54 -9.23 -11.13 4.38
C GLN A 54 -8.53 -10.41 3.21
N PRO A 55 -8.43 -11.04 2.02
CA PRO A 55 -7.98 -10.36 0.82
C PRO A 55 -8.75 -9.06 0.60
N VAL A 56 -8.03 -8.00 0.24
CA VAL A 56 -8.60 -6.66 0.04
C VAL A 56 -9.13 -6.54 -1.39
N ASP A 57 -10.40 -6.17 -1.51
CA ASP A 57 -11.04 -5.86 -2.80
C ASP A 57 -10.68 -4.43 -3.23
N LEU A 58 -10.24 -4.26 -4.49
CA LEU A 58 -9.78 -2.99 -5.04
C LEU A 58 -10.61 -2.53 -6.23
N PRO A 59 -10.74 -1.21 -6.45
CA PRO A 59 -11.24 -0.70 -7.71
C PRO A 59 -10.32 -1.09 -8.89
N PRO A 60 -10.87 -1.48 -10.05
CA PRO A 60 -10.08 -1.91 -11.21
C PRO A 60 -9.02 -0.89 -11.67
N GLN A 61 -9.28 0.40 -11.46
CA GLN A 61 -8.40 1.49 -11.90
C GLN A 61 -7.02 1.49 -11.24
N VAL A 62 -6.90 0.89 -10.06
CA VAL A 62 -5.65 0.82 -9.30
C VAL A 62 -5.16 -0.62 -9.10
N SER A 63 -5.88 -1.60 -9.66
CA SER A 63 -5.49 -3.02 -9.67
C SER A 63 -4.46 -3.30 -10.76
N THR A 64 -3.35 -2.57 -10.72
CA THR A 64 -2.22 -2.64 -11.67
C THR A 64 -0.91 -2.62 -10.88
N PRO A 65 0.19 -3.19 -11.41
CA PRO A 65 1.49 -3.16 -10.73
C PRO A 65 2.08 -1.75 -10.58
N GLU A 66 1.72 -0.83 -11.47
CA GLU A 66 2.24 0.55 -11.47
C GLU A 66 1.57 1.39 -10.37
N LEU A 67 2.33 2.35 -9.83
CA LEU A 67 1.71 3.44 -9.09
C LEU A 67 0.85 4.26 -10.04
N VAL A 68 -0.43 4.42 -9.71
CA VAL A 68 -1.37 5.26 -10.46
C VAL A 68 -1.49 6.60 -9.75
N VAL A 69 -1.19 7.68 -10.47
CA VAL A 69 -1.24 9.04 -9.91
C VAL A 69 -2.30 9.88 -10.60
N ARG A 70 -2.96 10.72 -9.81
CA ARG A 70 -3.87 11.74 -10.32
C ARG A 70 -3.08 12.95 -10.80
N THR A 71 -3.27 13.33 -12.05
CA THR A 71 -2.62 14.49 -12.68
C THR A 71 -3.58 15.65 -12.93
N GLY A 72 -4.89 15.40 -12.84
CA GLY A 72 -5.93 16.39 -13.05
C GLY A 72 -7.27 15.99 -12.43
N SER A 73 -8.30 16.76 -12.68
CA SER A 73 -9.64 16.53 -12.11
C SER A 73 -10.26 15.19 -12.52
N GLY A 74 -9.97 14.70 -13.71
CA GLY A 74 -10.47 13.43 -14.24
C GLY A 74 -9.37 12.50 -14.78
N GLU A 75 -8.10 12.87 -14.64
CA GLU A 75 -6.99 12.14 -15.23
C GLU A 75 -6.23 11.33 -14.19
N MET A 76 -6.05 10.03 -14.46
CA MET A 76 -5.27 9.09 -13.68
C MET A 76 -4.24 8.44 -14.60
N VAL A 77 -2.97 8.47 -14.22
CA VAL A 77 -1.86 8.00 -15.05
C VAL A 77 -1.06 6.91 -14.31
N PRO A 78 -0.93 5.70 -14.87
CA PRO A 78 0.02 4.72 -14.37
C PRO A 78 1.45 5.19 -14.67
N VAL A 79 2.36 5.01 -13.72
CA VAL A 79 3.76 5.45 -13.82
C VAL A 79 4.66 4.27 -14.10
N ASP A 80 5.09 4.08 -15.35
CA ASP A 80 5.81 2.89 -15.84
C ASP A 80 7.03 2.49 -15.02
N THR A 81 7.74 3.48 -14.45
CA THR A 81 8.97 3.25 -13.68
C THR A 81 8.76 3.22 -12.18
N ARG A 82 7.53 3.19 -11.70
CA ARG A 82 7.17 3.19 -10.27
C ARG A 82 6.14 2.10 -10.02
N ARG A 83 6.51 1.08 -9.26
CA ARG A 83 5.69 -0.11 -9.08
C ARG A 83 5.57 -0.51 -7.61
N TRP A 84 4.45 -1.10 -7.27
CA TRP A 84 4.33 -1.86 -6.02
C TRP A 84 5.18 -3.13 -6.12
N ILE A 85 5.79 -3.55 -5.00
CA ILE A 85 6.62 -4.78 -4.98
C ILE A 85 5.77 -6.05 -5.09
N ALA A 86 4.50 -5.96 -4.68
CA ALA A 86 3.48 -7.00 -4.82
C ALA A 86 2.18 -6.37 -5.36
N PRO A 87 1.17 -7.14 -5.75
CA PRO A 87 -0.15 -6.61 -6.08
C PRO A 87 -0.68 -5.68 -4.98
N LEU A 88 -1.21 -4.51 -5.33
CA LEU A 88 -1.62 -3.48 -4.37
C LEU A 88 -2.60 -4.01 -3.31
N GLY A 89 -3.50 -4.94 -3.67
CA GLY A 89 -4.39 -5.59 -2.70
C GLY A 89 -3.63 -6.36 -1.62
N ASP A 90 -2.56 -7.04 -2.00
CA ASP A 90 -1.69 -7.78 -1.08
C ASP A 90 -0.85 -6.82 -0.22
N GLU A 91 -0.38 -5.71 -0.79
CA GLU A 91 0.33 -4.65 -0.07
C GLU A 91 -0.55 -4.03 1.02
N ILE A 92 -1.80 -3.65 0.69
CA ILE A 92 -2.75 -3.09 1.66
C ILE A 92 -3.12 -4.14 2.71
N ARG A 93 -3.39 -5.38 2.29
CA ARG A 93 -3.69 -6.46 3.23
C ARG A 93 -2.53 -6.70 4.20
N GLY A 94 -1.30 -6.77 3.68
CA GLY A 94 -0.11 -6.98 4.49
C GLY A 94 0.13 -5.84 5.48
N ALA A 95 -0.03 -4.58 5.05
CA ALA A 95 0.08 -3.41 5.91
C ALA A 95 -1.00 -3.40 7.01
N LEU A 96 -2.27 -3.65 6.65
CA LEU A 96 -3.37 -3.77 7.63
C LEU A 96 -3.12 -4.89 8.63
N SER A 97 -2.64 -6.06 8.18
CA SER A 97 -2.30 -7.19 9.05
C SER A 97 -1.21 -6.81 10.06
N ALA A 98 -0.14 -6.16 9.61
CA ALA A 98 0.96 -5.73 10.47
C ALA A 98 0.50 -4.68 11.49
N ASP A 99 -0.24 -3.65 11.05
CA ASP A 99 -0.68 -2.54 11.90
C ASP A 99 -1.74 -2.98 12.91
N LEU A 100 -2.69 -3.82 12.50
CA LEU A 100 -3.71 -4.39 13.38
C LEU A 100 -3.07 -5.34 14.41
N SER A 101 -2.15 -6.21 13.98
CA SER A 101 -1.45 -7.12 14.91
C SER A 101 -0.68 -6.34 15.97
N ARG A 102 0.01 -5.28 15.57
CA ARG A 102 0.75 -4.39 16.48
C ARG A 102 -0.17 -3.66 17.46
N ARG A 103 -1.28 -3.09 16.97
CA ARG A 103 -2.23 -2.29 17.78
C ARG A 103 -3.03 -3.14 18.75
N LEU A 104 -3.39 -4.36 18.35
CA LEU A 104 -4.28 -5.25 19.09
C LEU A 104 -3.51 -6.30 19.93
N GLY A 105 -2.20 -6.46 19.73
CA GLY A 105 -1.44 -7.57 20.31
C GLY A 105 -1.96 -8.95 19.86
N ALA A 106 -2.58 -9.03 18.68
CA ALA A 106 -3.20 -10.24 18.14
C ALA A 106 -2.41 -10.77 16.94
N HIS A 107 -2.52 -12.08 16.67
CA HIS A 107 -1.91 -12.66 15.47
C HIS A 107 -2.92 -12.74 14.33
N ASP A 108 -2.49 -12.37 13.12
CA ASP A 108 -3.25 -12.64 11.91
C ASP A 108 -3.02 -14.10 11.49
N VAL A 109 -4.08 -14.88 11.54
CA VAL A 109 -4.07 -16.32 11.24
C VAL A 109 -4.65 -16.63 9.85
N TYR A 110 -4.88 -15.63 9.03
CA TYR A 110 -5.38 -15.81 7.67
C TYR A 110 -4.45 -16.74 6.85
N GLY A 111 -5.04 -17.72 6.18
CA GLY A 111 -4.30 -18.69 5.36
C GLY A 111 -3.57 -19.79 6.15
N LEU A 112 -3.60 -19.75 7.48
CA LEU A 112 -3.04 -20.84 8.29
C LEU A 112 -4.02 -22.02 8.33
N PRO A 113 -3.51 -23.26 8.39
CA PRO A 113 -4.36 -24.44 8.53
C PRO A 113 -5.25 -24.33 9.78
N ASN A 114 -6.49 -24.78 9.67
CA ASN A 114 -7.46 -24.77 10.77
C ASN A 114 -6.95 -25.48 12.06
N SER A 115 -5.97 -26.39 11.93
CA SER A 115 -5.31 -27.01 13.08
C SER A 115 -4.56 -26.02 13.98
N VAL A 116 -4.07 -24.90 13.44
CA VAL A 116 -3.38 -23.86 14.22
C VAL A 116 -4.42 -22.94 14.88
N ALA A 117 -5.52 -22.62 14.17
CA ALA A 117 -6.66 -21.91 14.73
C ALA A 117 -7.39 -22.74 15.82
N ALA A 118 -7.40 -24.08 15.67
CA ALA A 118 -8.04 -25.00 16.59
C ALA A 118 -7.16 -25.35 17.82
N THR A 119 -5.83 -25.21 17.76
CA THR A 119 -4.93 -25.43 18.91
C THR A 119 -4.98 -24.29 19.92
N GLY A 120 -5.46 -23.11 19.53
CA GLY A 120 -5.84 -22.04 20.45
C GLY A 120 -7.21 -22.33 21.07
N GLN A 121 -7.36 -23.41 21.80
CA GLN A 121 -8.56 -23.89 22.49
C GLN A 121 -9.51 -22.74 22.87
N GLY A 122 -10.47 -22.41 22.00
CA GLY A 122 -11.50 -21.41 22.27
C GLY A 122 -11.09 -19.93 22.17
N VAL A 123 -9.91 -19.59 21.62
CA VAL A 123 -9.52 -18.20 21.38
C VAL A 123 -10.41 -17.61 20.27
N PRO A 124 -11.20 -16.56 20.56
CA PRO A 124 -12.06 -15.94 19.56
C PRO A 124 -11.25 -15.44 18.38
N THR A 125 -11.73 -15.69 17.16
CA THR A 125 -11.12 -15.18 15.95
C THR A 125 -12.06 -14.15 15.30
N TRP A 126 -11.52 -12.99 14.94
CA TRP A 126 -12.25 -11.93 14.28
C TRP A 126 -11.84 -11.83 12.81
N ARG A 127 -12.82 -11.98 11.95
CA ARG A 127 -12.63 -11.81 10.51
C ARG A 127 -12.84 -10.35 10.13
N ILE A 128 -11.86 -9.77 9.45
CA ILE A 128 -11.82 -8.39 9.01
C ILE A 128 -11.86 -8.39 7.49
N THR A 129 -12.94 -7.84 6.91
CA THR A 129 -13.09 -7.70 5.46
C THR A 129 -12.99 -6.23 5.10
N VAL A 130 -12.18 -5.88 4.11
CA VAL A 130 -11.99 -4.51 3.64
C VAL A 130 -12.20 -4.47 2.13
N LYS A 131 -13.05 -3.52 1.71
CA LYS A 131 -13.28 -3.17 0.31
C LYS A 131 -12.87 -1.72 0.09
N VAL A 132 -11.77 -1.50 -0.61
CA VAL A 132 -11.33 -0.17 -0.99
C VAL A 132 -12.23 0.34 -2.12
N GLN A 133 -12.85 1.49 -1.91
CA GLN A 133 -13.67 2.17 -2.91
C GLN A 133 -12.86 3.19 -3.70
N ARG A 134 -11.82 3.75 -3.06
CA ARG A 134 -10.92 4.74 -3.63
C ARG A 134 -9.52 4.57 -3.06
N PHE A 135 -8.53 4.57 -3.93
CA PHE A 135 -7.12 4.66 -3.60
C PHE A 135 -6.51 5.72 -4.51
N GLU A 136 -6.26 6.89 -3.99
CA GLU A 136 -5.81 8.04 -4.79
C GLU A 136 -4.45 8.55 -4.34
N SER A 137 -3.61 8.83 -5.31
CA SER A 137 -2.25 9.33 -5.18
C SER A 137 -2.12 10.63 -5.95
N ALA A 138 -1.92 11.77 -5.29
CA ALA A 138 -1.63 13.06 -5.91
C ALA A 138 -0.28 13.56 -5.43
N LEU A 139 0.72 13.59 -6.32
CA LEU A 139 2.09 13.99 -6.01
C LEU A 139 2.15 15.40 -5.44
N GLY A 140 2.81 15.56 -4.28
CA GLY A 140 2.95 16.86 -3.62
C GLY A 140 1.63 17.45 -3.10
N ALA A 141 0.57 16.64 -3.03
CA ALA A 141 -0.74 17.06 -2.57
C ALA A 141 -1.29 16.10 -1.51
N TYR A 142 -1.71 14.90 -1.87
CA TYR A 142 -2.30 13.97 -0.91
C TYR A 142 -2.17 12.50 -1.32
N ALA A 143 -2.25 11.64 -0.31
CA ALA A 143 -2.57 10.21 -0.38
C ALA A 143 -3.94 10.00 0.27
N ARG A 144 -4.86 9.24 -0.35
CA ARG A 144 -6.22 9.04 0.14
C ARG A 144 -6.71 7.61 -0.06
N VAL A 145 -7.42 7.10 0.95
CA VAL A 145 -8.17 5.84 0.87
C VAL A 145 -9.59 6.06 1.38
N ASP A 146 -10.58 5.65 0.59
CA ASP A 146 -11.95 5.48 1.04
C ASP A 146 -12.25 3.98 1.03
N ALA A 147 -12.71 3.42 2.14
CA ALA A 147 -12.96 1.99 2.30
C ALA A 147 -14.26 1.69 3.04
N LEU A 148 -14.93 0.61 2.63
CA LEU A 148 -15.93 -0.08 3.44
C LEU A 148 -15.25 -1.25 4.14
N TRP A 149 -15.56 -1.46 5.39
CA TRP A 149 -15.02 -2.59 6.13
C TRP A 149 -16.04 -3.19 7.09
N SER A 150 -15.85 -4.45 7.42
CA SER A 150 -16.72 -5.14 8.35
C SER A 150 -15.93 -6.06 9.28
N LEU A 151 -16.49 -6.23 10.48
CA LEU A 151 -16.03 -7.13 11.52
C LEU A 151 -17.06 -8.24 11.72
N ARG A 152 -16.58 -9.48 11.77
CA ARG A 152 -17.40 -10.65 12.10
C ARG A 152 -16.59 -11.63 12.96
N ARG A 153 -17.22 -12.14 14.00
CA ARG A 153 -16.62 -13.23 14.77
C ARG A 153 -16.66 -14.52 13.94
N ALA A 154 -15.56 -15.25 13.88
CA ALA A 154 -15.53 -16.52 13.16
C ALA A 154 -16.51 -17.51 13.83
N GLY A 155 -17.29 -18.19 13.01
CA GLY A 155 -18.40 -19.05 13.47
C GLY A 155 -19.74 -18.37 13.53
N ASP A 156 -19.81 -17.04 13.59
CA ASP A 156 -21.07 -16.30 13.54
C ASP A 156 -21.48 -16.03 12.09
N ASN A 157 -22.79 -16.10 11.83
CA ASN A 157 -23.37 -15.76 10.52
C ASN A 157 -23.67 -14.27 10.36
N MET A 158 -23.60 -13.49 11.43
CA MET A 158 -23.94 -12.07 11.43
C MET A 158 -22.68 -11.21 11.42
N ILE A 159 -22.75 -10.10 10.68
CA ILE A 159 -21.75 -9.03 10.74
C ILE A 159 -21.96 -8.31 12.08
N THR A 160 -20.87 -8.20 12.86
CA THR A 160 -20.90 -7.47 14.14
C THR A 160 -20.80 -5.96 13.91
N ALA A 161 -19.99 -5.54 12.91
CA ALA A 161 -19.81 -4.14 12.52
C ALA A 161 -19.68 -4.01 11.02
N ALA A 162 -20.23 -2.93 10.46
CA ALA A 162 -19.97 -2.51 9.08
C ALA A 162 -19.89 -0.98 9.04
N CYS A 163 -18.74 -0.46 8.61
CA CYS A 163 -18.46 0.97 8.63
C CYS A 163 -17.81 1.43 7.32
N SER A 164 -17.82 2.73 7.09
CA SER A 164 -17.04 3.40 6.06
C SER A 164 -15.97 4.27 6.72
N SER A 165 -14.80 4.34 6.08
CA SER A 165 -13.72 5.23 6.45
C SER A 165 -13.25 6.00 5.23
N SER A 166 -12.93 7.28 5.43
CA SER A 166 -12.30 8.15 4.44
C SER A 166 -11.11 8.81 5.10
N VAL A 167 -9.91 8.39 4.71
CA VAL A 167 -8.66 8.86 5.29
C VAL A 167 -7.82 9.53 4.21
N SER A 168 -7.28 10.71 4.51
CA SER A 168 -6.44 11.47 3.59
C SER A 168 -5.29 12.13 4.34
N GLU A 169 -4.09 12.03 3.76
CA GLU A 169 -2.85 12.62 4.27
C GLU A 169 -2.25 13.59 3.26
N THR A 170 -1.84 14.77 3.72
CA THR A 170 -1.04 15.69 2.90
C THR A 170 0.37 15.15 2.74
N VAL A 171 0.89 15.15 1.50
CA VAL A 171 2.20 14.60 1.18
C VAL A 171 3.12 15.63 0.55
N GLN A 172 4.41 15.53 0.84
CA GLN A 172 5.44 16.32 0.18
C GLN A 172 5.65 15.83 -1.27
N PRO A 173 6.26 16.65 -2.15
CA PRO A 173 6.61 16.22 -3.50
C PRO A 173 7.51 14.98 -3.53
N GLY A 174 7.28 14.09 -4.50
CA GLY A 174 8.07 12.89 -4.75
C GLY A 174 7.36 11.59 -4.39
N TYR A 175 7.71 10.53 -5.09
CA TYR A 175 7.10 9.20 -4.90
C TYR A 175 7.38 8.58 -3.53
N PRO A 176 8.58 8.70 -2.93
CA PRO A 176 8.80 8.22 -1.57
C PRO A 176 7.84 8.85 -0.56
N ALA A 177 7.69 10.17 -0.59
CA ALA A 177 6.78 10.89 0.31
C ALA A 177 5.30 10.53 0.07
N LEU A 178 4.92 10.27 -1.18
CA LEU A 178 3.59 9.78 -1.53
C LEU A 178 3.32 8.39 -0.93
N VAL A 179 4.30 7.47 -1.04
CA VAL A 179 4.18 6.12 -0.47
C VAL A 179 4.12 6.16 1.05
N GLU A 180 4.96 6.96 1.71
CA GLU A 180 4.88 7.20 3.15
C GLU A 180 3.52 7.77 3.57
N GLY A 181 2.94 8.65 2.74
CA GLY A 181 1.57 9.13 2.93
C GLY A 181 0.56 8.00 2.91
N HIS A 182 0.64 7.10 1.94
CA HIS A 182 -0.22 5.92 1.89
C HIS A 182 -0.02 4.96 3.07
N GLN A 183 1.22 4.78 3.54
CA GLN A 183 1.49 3.99 4.76
C GLN A 183 0.75 4.59 5.97
N ARG A 184 0.81 5.93 6.16
CA ARG A 184 0.07 6.60 7.24
C ARG A 184 -1.45 6.50 7.10
N VAL A 185 -1.97 6.60 5.87
CA VAL A 185 -3.40 6.43 5.59
C VAL A 185 -3.87 5.01 5.94
N VAL A 186 -3.09 3.98 5.61
CA VAL A 186 -3.42 2.59 5.93
C VAL A 186 -3.30 2.33 7.44
N ASP A 187 -2.27 2.91 8.11
CA ASP A 187 -2.12 2.83 9.57
C ASP A 187 -3.30 3.49 10.31
N GLU A 188 -3.79 4.64 9.84
CA GLU A 188 -4.98 5.29 10.41
C GLU A 188 -6.24 4.45 10.19
N LEU A 189 -6.44 3.89 9.00
CA LEU A 189 -7.53 2.96 8.73
C LEU A 189 -7.47 1.75 9.67
N ALA A 190 -6.28 1.16 9.88
CA ALA A 190 -6.08 0.09 10.85
C ALA A 190 -6.42 0.54 12.29
N GLY A 191 -6.09 1.78 12.65
CA GLY A 191 -6.46 2.38 13.94
C GLY A 191 -7.97 2.41 14.17
N GLN A 192 -8.73 2.84 13.15
CA GLN A 192 -10.19 2.90 13.20
C GLN A 192 -10.82 1.50 13.31
N ILE A 193 -10.32 0.53 12.54
CA ILE A 193 -10.75 -0.86 12.61
C ILE A 193 -10.44 -1.47 13.99
N ALA A 194 -9.24 -1.22 14.52
CA ALA A 194 -8.83 -1.71 15.84
C ALA A 194 -9.71 -1.17 16.97
N ALA A 195 -10.01 0.13 16.93
CA ALA A 195 -10.89 0.76 17.93
C ALA A 195 -12.29 0.15 17.91
N ALA A 196 -12.87 -0.06 16.73
CA ALA A 196 -14.18 -0.69 16.59
C ALA A 196 -14.17 -2.15 17.07
N LEU A 197 -13.09 -2.90 16.81
CA LEU A 197 -12.95 -4.28 17.27
C LEU A 197 -12.86 -4.37 18.78
N VAL A 198 -12.10 -3.48 19.43
CA VAL A 198 -12.03 -3.40 20.90
C VAL A 198 -13.40 -3.07 21.50
N ALA A 199 -14.14 -2.11 20.93
CA ALA A 199 -15.48 -1.78 21.36
C ALA A 199 -16.47 -2.96 21.23
N ALA A 200 -16.38 -3.70 20.11
CA ALA A 200 -17.19 -4.90 19.89
C ALA A 200 -16.92 -6.01 20.91
N GLN A 201 -15.69 -6.17 21.34
CA GLN A 201 -15.32 -7.16 22.39
C GLN A 201 -15.87 -6.81 23.76
N GLN A 202 -15.97 -5.52 24.07
CA GLN A 202 -16.49 -5.03 25.35
C GLN A 202 -18.02 -4.99 25.41
N GLY A 203 -18.72 -5.46 24.37
CA GLY A 203 -20.19 -5.39 24.29
C GLY A 203 -20.73 -3.98 24.13
N GLY A 204 -19.85 -3.02 23.80
CA GLY A 204 -20.21 -1.64 23.52
C GLY A 204 -20.99 -1.51 22.20
N GLY A 205 -21.94 -0.57 22.15
CA GLY A 205 -22.60 -0.21 20.89
C GLY A 205 -21.58 0.26 19.86
N LEU A 206 -21.64 -0.31 18.65
CA LEU A 206 -20.73 0.02 17.57
C LEU A 206 -21.00 1.45 17.10
N SER A 207 -20.07 2.35 17.36
CA SER A 207 -19.97 3.63 16.67
C SER A 207 -18.93 3.51 15.57
N CYS A 208 -19.34 3.69 14.32
CA CYS A 208 -18.38 3.85 13.24
C CYS A 208 -17.56 5.14 13.46
N PRO A 209 -16.28 5.16 13.03
CA PRO A 209 -15.50 6.39 13.08
C PRO A 209 -16.22 7.50 12.31
N VAL A 210 -16.19 8.69 12.84
CA VAL A 210 -16.73 9.88 12.15
C VAL A 210 -15.71 10.24 11.08
N SER A 211 -16.12 10.16 9.81
CA SER A 211 -15.33 10.55 8.64
C SER A 211 -15.25 12.07 8.48
#